data_1d8a1b7f144d4db9d1dcc6392e51284e
#
_entry.id   1d8a1b7f144d4db9d1dcc6392e51284e
#
_cell.length_a   1.000
_cell.length_b   1.000
_cell.length_c   1.000
_cell.angle_alpha   90.00
_cell.angle_beta   90.00
_cell.angle_gamma   90.00
#
_symmetry.space_group_name_H-M   'P 1'
#
loop_
_entity.id
_entity.type
_entity.pdbx_description
1 polymer ?
#
loop_
_entity_poly.entity_id
_entity_poly.type
_entity_poly.pdbx_seq_one_letter_code
_entity_poly.pdbx_strand_id
1 'polypeptide(L)'
;LNKVNAEIRNVIISSTVPRVVFNLRVLADRYFGTRAMVVGKSDCDIPLDVRVDSGAGVGSDRLVNTVAGYDLFGGNLIIVDFGTATTFDVVDHDGAYIGGVIAPGVNLSLEALHQEAAALPHVDIARPEKVIGTNTVMCMQSGVFWAR
;
A
#
# COMPACT_ATOMS: atom_id res chain seq x y z
N LEU A 1 1.83 15.96 -23.99
CA LEU A 1 2.24 14.58 -23.70
C LEU A 1 3.28 14.21 -24.74
N ASN A 2 4.55 14.17 -24.33
CA ASN A 2 5.63 13.66 -25.17
C ASN A 2 5.29 12.22 -25.58
N LYS A 3 5.29 11.97 -26.90
CA LYS A 3 5.05 10.64 -27.46
C LYS A 3 6.13 9.70 -26.93
N VAL A 4 5.76 8.90 -25.93
CA VAL A 4 6.52 7.69 -25.63
C VAL A 4 6.31 6.78 -26.82
N ASN A 5 7.34 6.56 -27.62
CA ASN A 5 7.31 5.68 -28.81
C ASN A 5 7.28 4.20 -28.42
N ALA A 6 6.77 3.83 -27.25
CA ALA A 6 6.61 2.45 -26.83
C ALA A 6 5.17 2.00 -27.11
N GLU A 7 5.05 0.92 -27.88
CA GLU A 7 3.78 0.24 -28.10
C GLU A 7 3.34 -0.45 -26.78
N ILE A 8 2.31 0.09 -26.14
CA ILE A 8 1.73 -0.52 -24.93
C ILE A 8 0.77 -1.61 -25.38
N ARG A 9 1.14 -2.86 -25.15
CA ARG A 9 0.35 -4.05 -25.56
C ARG A 9 -0.57 -4.55 -24.47
N ASN A 10 -0.19 -4.41 -23.20
CA ASN A 10 -0.94 -4.89 -22.06
C ASN A 10 -0.99 -3.83 -20.97
N VAL A 11 -2.11 -3.75 -20.28
CA VAL A 11 -2.32 -2.91 -19.10
C VAL A 11 -2.83 -3.80 -17.98
N ILE A 12 -2.19 -3.71 -16.81
CA ILE A 12 -2.63 -4.37 -15.58
C ILE A 12 -2.90 -3.32 -14.51
N ILE A 13 -3.99 -3.50 -13.77
CA ILE A 13 -4.44 -2.57 -12.73
C ILE A 13 -4.52 -3.32 -11.41
N SER A 14 -3.83 -2.81 -10.38
CA SER A 14 -4.05 -3.20 -8.99
C SER A 14 -4.66 -2.01 -8.24
N SER A 15 -5.86 -2.17 -7.74
CA SER A 15 -6.55 -1.15 -6.95
C SER A 15 -7.72 -1.76 -6.19
N THR A 16 -7.88 -1.34 -4.95
CA THR A 16 -9.03 -1.71 -4.10
C THR A 16 -10.23 -0.76 -4.27
N VAL A 17 -10.09 0.32 -5.04
CA VAL A 17 -11.11 1.37 -5.23
C VAL A 17 -11.85 1.17 -6.56
N PRO A 18 -13.14 0.75 -6.56
CA PRO A 18 -13.88 0.42 -7.80
C PRO A 18 -13.94 1.58 -8.81
N ARG A 19 -14.12 2.80 -8.35
CA ARG A 19 -14.16 3.99 -9.21
C ARG A 19 -12.83 4.25 -9.93
N VAL A 20 -11.72 4.01 -9.26
CA VAL A 20 -10.38 4.13 -9.85
C VAL A 20 -10.18 3.07 -10.93
N VAL A 21 -10.55 1.82 -10.64
CA VAL A 21 -10.50 0.72 -11.63
C VAL A 21 -11.29 1.06 -12.88
N PHE A 22 -12.52 1.57 -12.73
CA PHE A 22 -13.34 1.98 -13.88
C PHE A 22 -12.65 3.05 -14.73
N ASN A 23 -12.16 4.12 -14.10
CA ASN A 23 -11.50 5.22 -14.81
C ASN A 23 -10.23 4.76 -15.55
N LEU A 24 -9.43 3.89 -14.91
CA LEU A 24 -8.21 3.34 -15.51
C LEU A 24 -8.51 2.39 -16.67
N ARG A 25 -9.59 1.60 -16.61
CA ARG A 25 -10.06 0.79 -17.75
C ARG A 25 -10.44 1.66 -18.95
N VAL A 26 -11.19 2.74 -18.71
CA VAL A 26 -11.55 3.69 -19.77
C VAL A 26 -10.31 4.36 -20.36
N LEU A 27 -9.34 4.70 -19.53
CA LEU A 27 -8.06 5.26 -19.98
C LEU A 27 -7.29 4.26 -20.86
N ALA A 28 -7.17 3.00 -20.43
CA ALA A 28 -6.47 1.95 -21.17
C ALA A 28 -7.08 1.71 -22.55
N ASP A 29 -8.40 1.61 -22.63
CA ASP A 29 -9.15 1.46 -23.88
C ASP A 29 -8.95 2.68 -24.80
N ARG A 30 -9.16 3.88 -24.27
CA ARG A 30 -9.14 5.11 -25.06
C ARG A 30 -7.75 5.50 -25.57
N TYR A 31 -6.71 5.34 -24.79
CA TYR A 31 -5.37 5.84 -25.11
C TYR A 31 -4.40 4.78 -25.61
N PHE A 32 -4.64 3.51 -25.26
CA PHE A 32 -3.77 2.42 -25.64
C PHE A 32 -4.45 1.36 -26.52
N GLY A 33 -5.78 1.49 -26.72
CA GLY A 33 -6.55 0.54 -27.54
C GLY A 33 -6.52 -0.88 -26.98
N THR A 34 -6.30 -1.04 -25.68
CA THR A 34 -6.17 -2.34 -25.03
C THR A 34 -7.07 -2.46 -23.80
N ARG A 35 -7.62 -3.65 -23.60
CA ARG A 35 -8.41 -3.98 -22.41
C ARG A 35 -7.46 -4.21 -21.22
N ALA A 36 -7.64 -3.42 -20.17
CA ALA A 36 -6.87 -3.60 -18.94
C ALA A 36 -7.35 -4.83 -18.15
N MET A 37 -6.40 -5.65 -17.72
CA MET A 37 -6.59 -6.71 -16.73
C MET A 37 -6.63 -6.11 -15.33
N VAL A 38 -7.44 -6.67 -14.44
CA VAL A 38 -7.55 -6.20 -13.05
C VAL A 38 -7.17 -7.33 -12.10
N VAL A 39 -6.16 -7.08 -11.30
CA VAL A 39 -5.63 -8.04 -10.32
C VAL A 39 -6.72 -8.57 -9.40
N GLY A 40 -6.79 -9.88 -9.23
CA GLY A 40 -7.79 -10.56 -8.40
C GLY A 40 -9.20 -10.60 -9.01
N LYS A 41 -9.32 -10.37 -10.31
CA LYS A 41 -10.55 -10.58 -11.09
C LYS A 41 -10.34 -11.72 -12.08
N SER A 42 -11.42 -12.19 -12.71
CA SER A 42 -11.41 -13.32 -13.65
C SER A 42 -10.46 -13.13 -14.86
N ASP A 43 -10.05 -11.92 -15.14
CA ASP A 43 -9.13 -11.55 -16.22
C ASP A 43 -7.66 -11.45 -15.76
N CYS A 44 -7.39 -11.51 -14.47
CA CYS A 44 -6.05 -11.54 -13.89
C CYS A 44 -6.06 -12.28 -12.56
N ASP A 45 -5.91 -13.60 -12.63
CA ASP A 45 -5.74 -14.42 -11.44
C ASP A 45 -4.33 -14.26 -10.86
N ILE A 46 -4.22 -14.38 -9.55
CA ILE A 46 -2.94 -14.27 -8.85
C ILE A 46 -2.52 -15.69 -8.44
N PRO A 47 -1.37 -16.18 -8.91
CA PRO A 47 -0.85 -17.49 -8.54
C PRO A 47 -0.27 -17.45 -7.12
N LEU A 48 -1.13 -17.23 -6.13
CA LEU A 48 -0.75 -17.06 -4.73
C LEU A 48 -1.69 -17.87 -3.84
N ASP A 49 -1.12 -18.71 -3.00
CA ASP A 49 -1.87 -19.35 -1.92
C ASP A 49 -2.11 -18.31 -0.80
N VAL A 50 -3.39 -18.14 -0.42
CA VAL A 50 -3.81 -17.17 0.60
C VAL A 50 -4.42 -17.92 1.77
N ARG A 51 -3.67 -18.03 2.85
CA ARG A 51 -4.03 -18.79 4.08
C ARG A 51 -4.50 -17.86 5.17
N VAL A 52 -5.65 -17.22 4.94
CA VAL A 52 -6.31 -16.35 5.93
C VAL A 52 -7.72 -16.87 6.20
N ASP A 53 -8.38 -16.30 7.20
CA ASP A 53 -9.74 -16.70 7.56
C ASP A 53 -10.69 -16.62 6.36
N SER A 54 -11.56 -17.59 6.23
CA SER A 54 -12.53 -17.69 5.12
C SER A 54 -13.42 -16.45 5.07
N GLY A 55 -13.49 -15.81 3.89
CA GLY A 55 -14.27 -14.59 3.69
C GLY A 55 -13.51 -13.29 3.93
N ALA A 56 -12.29 -13.34 4.43
CA ALA A 56 -11.42 -12.16 4.53
C ALA A 56 -10.87 -11.80 3.14
N GLY A 57 -11.35 -10.69 2.55
CA GLY A 57 -10.77 -10.15 1.32
C GLY A 57 -9.42 -9.50 1.61
N VAL A 58 -8.35 -9.99 1.02
CA VAL A 58 -7.04 -9.30 1.05
C VAL A 58 -6.97 -8.31 -0.10
N GLY A 59 -6.51 -7.09 0.16
CA GLY A 59 -6.34 -6.06 -0.87
C GLY A 59 -5.40 -6.52 -1.98
N SER A 60 -5.74 -6.21 -3.22
CA SER A 60 -4.96 -6.63 -4.40
C SER A 60 -3.54 -6.05 -4.41
N ASP A 61 -3.32 -4.90 -3.83
CA ASP A 61 -2.03 -4.26 -3.60
C ASP A 61 -1.11 -5.14 -2.74
N ARG A 62 -1.62 -5.66 -1.63
CA ARG A 62 -0.89 -6.55 -0.71
C ARG A 62 -0.54 -7.88 -1.38
N LEU A 63 -1.48 -8.44 -2.16
CA LEU A 63 -1.25 -9.69 -2.90
C LEU A 63 -0.17 -9.52 -3.98
N VAL A 64 -0.19 -8.42 -4.73
CA VAL A 64 0.84 -8.12 -5.74
C VAL A 64 2.22 -7.95 -5.11
N ASN A 65 2.30 -7.23 -3.97
CA ASN A 65 3.54 -7.08 -3.22
C ASN A 65 4.07 -8.44 -2.74
N THR A 66 3.18 -9.34 -2.30
CA THR A 66 3.55 -10.70 -1.88
C THR A 66 4.16 -11.50 -3.02
N VAL A 67 3.50 -11.53 -4.17
CA VAL A 67 4.02 -12.25 -5.36
C VAL A 67 5.38 -11.70 -5.77
N ALA A 68 5.51 -10.38 -5.90
CA ALA A 68 6.76 -9.75 -6.30
C ALA A 68 7.88 -9.97 -5.26
N GLY A 69 7.57 -9.84 -3.98
CA GLY A 69 8.53 -10.07 -2.91
C GLY A 69 9.04 -11.49 -2.89
N TYR A 70 8.16 -12.47 -3.02
CA TYR A 70 8.55 -13.88 -3.03
C TYR A 70 9.34 -14.26 -4.29
N ASP A 71 8.97 -13.74 -5.45
CA ASP A 71 9.70 -13.96 -6.71
C ASP A 71 11.13 -13.42 -6.65
N LEU A 72 11.33 -12.26 -6.00
CA LEU A 72 12.64 -11.59 -5.92
C LEU A 72 13.54 -12.15 -4.83
N PHE A 73 12.99 -12.55 -3.68
CA PHE A 73 13.78 -12.85 -2.48
C PHE A 73 13.61 -14.28 -1.99
N GLY A 74 12.49 -14.92 -2.28
CA GLY A 74 12.15 -16.27 -1.78
C GLY A 74 12.05 -16.35 -0.25
N GLY A 75 11.66 -17.52 0.28
CA GLY A 75 11.68 -17.80 1.71
C GLY A 75 10.66 -17.03 2.55
N ASN A 76 10.86 -17.03 3.86
CA ASN A 76 10.00 -16.27 4.75
C ASN A 76 10.25 -14.76 4.61
N LEU A 77 9.18 -13.97 4.42
CA LEU A 77 9.27 -12.53 4.23
C LEU A 77 8.31 -11.78 5.15
N ILE A 78 8.72 -10.58 5.52
CA ILE A 78 7.82 -9.52 5.97
C ILE A 78 7.97 -8.37 4.98
N ILE A 79 6.89 -8.05 4.28
CA ILE A 79 6.85 -6.97 3.31
C ILE A 79 6.23 -5.77 4.01
N VAL A 80 6.92 -4.65 4.00
CA VAL A 80 6.45 -3.40 4.62
C VAL A 80 6.13 -2.41 3.52
N ASP A 81 4.89 -1.92 3.51
CA ASP A 81 4.43 -0.88 2.59
C ASP A 81 4.03 0.38 3.37
N PHE A 82 4.66 1.50 3.03
CA PHE A 82 4.38 2.80 3.63
C PHE A 82 3.50 3.65 2.71
N GLY A 83 2.19 3.64 2.98
CA GLY A 83 1.20 4.42 2.25
C GLY A 83 0.27 5.22 3.18
N THR A 84 -0.97 5.36 2.78
CA THR A 84 -2.06 5.90 3.64
C THR A 84 -2.20 5.06 4.91
N ALA A 85 -2.08 3.75 4.79
CA ALA A 85 -1.79 2.84 5.88
C ALA A 85 -0.35 2.35 5.79
N THR A 86 0.23 1.93 6.91
CA THR A 86 1.46 1.12 6.91
C THR A 86 1.04 -0.32 7.05
N THR A 87 1.36 -1.16 6.08
CA THR A 87 1.06 -2.59 6.15
C THR A 87 2.31 -3.42 6.36
N PHE A 88 2.16 -4.54 7.06
CA PHE A 88 3.17 -5.56 7.23
C PHE A 88 2.56 -6.86 6.76
N ASP A 89 3.02 -7.38 5.63
CA ASP A 89 2.50 -8.57 4.99
C ASP A 89 3.46 -9.73 5.22
N VAL A 90 2.94 -10.84 5.74
CA VAL A 90 3.75 -12.00 6.10
C VAL A 90 3.56 -13.08 5.04
N VAL A 91 4.69 -13.53 4.50
CA VAL A 91 4.78 -14.59 3.50
C VAL A 91 5.58 -15.74 4.10
N ASP A 92 5.07 -16.95 4.00
CA ASP A 92 5.76 -18.13 4.50
C ASP A 92 6.83 -18.66 3.52
N HIS A 93 7.49 -19.75 3.91
CA HIS A 93 8.56 -20.37 3.14
C HIS A 93 8.12 -20.93 1.78
N ASP A 94 6.84 -21.25 1.63
CA ASP A 94 6.23 -21.75 0.39
C ASP A 94 5.74 -20.61 -0.52
N GLY A 95 5.85 -19.37 -0.07
CA GLY A 95 5.35 -18.20 -0.78
C GLY A 95 3.88 -17.90 -0.52
N ALA A 96 3.24 -18.58 0.43
CA ALA A 96 1.86 -18.31 0.78
C ALA A 96 1.73 -17.04 1.61
N TYR A 97 0.70 -16.24 1.33
CA TYR A 97 0.30 -15.14 2.18
C TYR A 97 -0.43 -15.66 3.41
N ILE A 98 0.11 -15.42 4.59
CA ILE A 98 -0.44 -15.97 5.84
C ILE A 98 -1.08 -14.92 6.76
N GLY A 99 -1.12 -13.66 6.31
CA GLY A 99 -1.73 -12.57 7.06
C GLY A 99 -0.81 -11.36 7.21
N GLY A 100 -1.15 -10.45 8.10
CA GLY A 100 -0.34 -9.25 8.31
C GLY A 100 -0.93 -8.29 9.31
N VAL A 101 -0.31 -7.11 9.40
CA VAL A 101 -0.73 -6.02 10.27
C VAL A 101 -1.02 -4.78 9.42
N ILE A 102 -2.04 -4.02 9.78
CA ILE A 102 -2.37 -2.73 9.18
C ILE A 102 -2.35 -1.69 10.29
N ALA A 103 -1.49 -0.70 10.15
CA ALA A 103 -1.40 0.44 11.04
C ALA A 103 -1.74 1.74 10.28
N PRO A 104 -2.20 2.81 10.96
CA PRO A 104 -2.36 4.09 10.30
C PRO A 104 -1.05 4.55 9.67
N GLY A 105 -1.06 5.11 8.47
CA GLY A 105 0.13 5.70 7.84
C GLY A 105 0.64 6.92 8.62
N VAL A 106 1.89 7.33 8.37
CA VAL A 106 2.56 8.43 9.11
C VAL A 106 1.76 9.73 9.00
N ASN A 107 1.37 10.10 7.77
CA ASN A 107 0.58 11.31 7.51
C ASN A 107 -0.79 11.22 8.17
N LEU A 108 -1.46 10.06 8.07
CA LEU A 108 -2.76 9.84 8.68
C LEU A 108 -2.69 9.98 10.22
N SER A 109 -1.62 9.51 10.85
CA SER A 109 -1.45 9.63 12.30
C SER A 109 -1.27 11.08 12.75
N LEU A 110 -0.47 11.87 12.01
CA LEU A 110 -0.29 13.29 12.32
C LEU A 110 -1.58 14.09 12.10
N GLU A 111 -2.27 13.79 11.00
CA GLU A 111 -3.55 14.44 10.70
C GLU A 111 -4.62 14.11 11.75
N ALA A 112 -4.71 12.85 12.16
CA ALA A 112 -5.64 12.44 13.22
C ALA A 112 -5.34 13.15 14.55
N LEU A 113 -4.07 13.29 14.93
CA LEU A 113 -3.69 14.05 16.12
C LEU A 113 -4.11 15.53 16.04
N HIS A 114 -3.94 16.15 14.86
CA HIS A 114 -4.35 17.53 14.64
C HIS A 114 -5.87 17.71 14.68
N GLN A 115 -6.61 16.79 14.05
CA GLN A 115 -8.07 16.88 13.95
C GLN A 115 -8.77 16.60 15.28
N GLU A 116 -8.31 15.61 16.05
CA GLU A 116 -8.96 15.17 17.28
C GLU A 116 -8.52 15.94 18.53
N ALA A 117 -7.37 16.60 18.51
CA ALA A 117 -6.84 17.34 19.64
C ALA A 117 -6.79 18.84 19.33
N ALA A 118 -7.77 19.58 19.83
CA ALA A 118 -8.00 21.01 19.55
C ALA A 118 -6.79 21.95 19.75
N ALA A 119 -5.77 21.53 20.50
CA ALA A 119 -4.57 22.32 20.77
C ALA A 119 -3.31 21.86 20.00
N LEU A 120 -3.39 20.78 19.21
CA LEU A 120 -2.23 20.28 18.48
C LEU A 120 -2.14 20.92 17.10
N PRO A 121 -0.98 21.53 16.74
CA PRO A 121 -0.80 22.17 15.44
C PRO A 121 -0.68 21.12 14.32
N HIS A 122 -0.89 21.56 13.08
CA HIS A 122 -0.47 20.78 11.92
C HIS A 122 1.06 20.73 11.88
N VAL A 123 1.63 19.54 11.72
CA VAL A 123 3.08 19.29 11.80
C VAL A 123 3.53 18.42 10.64
N ASP A 124 4.62 18.83 10.00
CA ASP A 124 5.24 18.02 8.96
C ASP A 124 6.06 16.85 9.56
N ILE A 125 6.19 15.79 8.79
CA ILE A 125 7.03 14.65 9.16
C ILE A 125 8.50 15.09 9.16
N ALA A 126 9.14 14.95 10.30
CA ALA A 126 10.58 15.14 10.42
C ALA A 126 11.17 14.13 11.41
N ARG A 127 12.40 13.72 11.16
CA ARG A 127 13.14 12.91 12.12
C ARG A 127 13.52 13.79 13.31
N PRO A 128 13.05 13.50 14.53
CA PRO A 128 13.42 14.28 15.70
C PRO A 128 14.88 14.03 16.08
N GLU A 129 15.57 15.05 16.54
CA GLU A 129 16.95 14.93 17.02
C GLU A 129 17.03 14.08 18.31
N LYS A 130 15.98 14.14 19.13
CA LYS A 130 15.89 13.41 20.41
C LYS A 130 14.54 12.71 20.53
N VAL A 131 14.53 11.58 21.22
CA VAL A 131 13.29 10.84 21.52
C VAL A 131 12.36 11.67 22.39
N ILE A 132 12.90 12.39 23.37
CA ILE A 132 12.11 13.27 24.24
C ILE A 132 12.10 14.65 23.63
N GLY A 133 10.94 15.05 23.07
CA GLY A 133 10.71 16.41 22.56
C GLY A 133 10.54 17.42 23.69
N THR A 134 10.98 18.64 23.47
CA THR A 134 10.90 19.74 24.46
C THR A 134 9.84 20.79 24.15
N ASN A 135 9.10 20.60 23.06
CA ASN A 135 7.92 21.39 22.71
C ASN A 135 6.90 20.47 21.98
N THR A 136 5.66 20.96 21.83
CA THR A 136 4.56 20.18 21.25
C THR A 136 4.88 19.60 19.88
N VAL A 137 5.48 20.39 18.98
CA VAL A 137 5.85 19.94 17.62
C VAL A 137 6.86 18.79 17.68
N MET A 138 7.94 18.95 18.45
CA MET A 138 8.95 17.89 18.63
C MET A 138 8.36 16.64 19.30
N CYS A 139 7.44 16.79 20.25
CA CYS A 139 6.77 15.66 20.89
C CYS A 139 5.90 14.89 19.89
N MET A 140 5.12 15.58 19.05
CA MET A 140 4.32 14.96 18.00
C MET A 140 5.19 14.23 16.97
N GLN A 141 6.23 14.88 16.47
CA GLN A 141 7.19 14.29 15.53
C GLN A 141 7.87 13.04 16.13
N SER A 142 8.30 13.14 17.38
CA SER A 142 8.93 12.02 18.08
C SER A 142 7.98 10.85 18.28
N GLY A 143 6.76 11.11 18.72
CA GLY A 143 5.73 10.07 18.92
C GLY A 143 5.43 9.32 17.62
N VAL A 144 5.25 10.05 16.53
CA VAL A 144 4.95 9.43 15.21
C VAL A 144 6.18 8.73 14.62
N PHE A 145 7.38 9.22 14.83
CA PHE A 145 8.60 8.63 14.27
C PHE A 145 9.07 7.37 15.01
N TRP A 146 9.02 7.36 16.36
CA TRP A 146 9.59 6.27 17.17
C TRP A 146 8.57 5.23 17.66
N ALA A 147 7.27 5.53 17.61
CA ALA A 147 6.21 4.59 18.05
C ALA A 147 5.83 3.54 17.00
N ARG A 148 6.64 3.38 15.96
CA ARG A 148 6.38 2.47 14.82
C ARG A 148 7.46 1.44 14.63
#